data_9e2a93e91e9d7208bcedce13df22bbf8
#
_entry.id   9e2a93e91e9d7208bcedce13df22bbf8
#
_cell.length_a   1.000
_cell.length_b   1.000
_cell.length_c   1.000
_cell.angle_alpha   90.00
_cell.angle_beta   90.00
_cell.angle_gamma   90.00
#
_symmetry.space_group_name_H-M   'P 1'
#
loop_
_entity.id
_entity.type
_entity.pdbx_description
1 polymer ?
#
loop_
_entity_poly.entity_id
_entity_poly.type
_entity_poly.pdbx_seq_one_letter_code
_entity_poly.pdbx_strand_id
1 'polypeptide(L)'
;MNLYFGDIPICYSHSTAMVLQAAGYDFRSDYLEAIMAMGNGATLVKKDDRHPLVFFDNGMPDESISHCLQILGFDYEEFFCDSSEPVNVIELKEKLKKYLDHGSVIVGPLDMGYLTYNLNYNHLQGVDHFVSVYDMDEDWIYFHDPAGYPCVKMDFRDFCKAWKAEAIDYKRGAYSMWGNLQRNKLPTSQEIYHSVSVIMKQRYENGEVGIIEDYAKTIRANGLNAEQKQLHQFFSFRLAAVRSLYLSQFLKDYDPVRADLKEKIAV
;
A
#
# COMPACT_ATOMS: atom_id res chain seq x y z
N MET A 1 21.91 4.74 -4.10
CA MET A 1 21.32 4.94 -5.45
C MET A 1 19.85 4.66 -5.33
N ASN A 2 18.99 5.62 -5.65
CA ASN A 2 17.53 5.41 -5.56
C ASN A 2 17.08 4.66 -6.82
N LEU A 3 16.75 3.38 -6.68
CA LEU A 3 16.19 2.58 -7.77
C LEU A 3 14.69 2.80 -7.86
N TYR A 4 14.16 2.72 -9.08
CA TYR A 4 12.73 2.83 -9.35
C TYR A 4 12.10 1.44 -9.52
N PHE A 5 10.96 1.23 -8.84
CA PHE A 5 10.08 0.08 -9.02
C PHE A 5 8.66 0.56 -9.30
N GLY A 6 8.00 -0.01 -10.27
CA GLY A 6 6.62 0.36 -10.58
C GLY A 6 6.14 -0.38 -11.83
N ASP A 7 5.46 -1.50 -11.62
CA ASP A 7 4.92 -2.36 -12.69
C ASP A 7 3.47 -2.77 -12.47
N ILE A 8 3.04 -2.83 -11.21
CA ILE A 8 1.68 -3.20 -10.81
C ILE A 8 1.17 -2.29 -9.68
N PRO A 9 -0.15 -2.22 -9.43
CA PRO A 9 -0.73 -1.30 -8.45
C PRO A 9 -0.61 -1.79 -6.99
N ILE A 10 0.63 -1.96 -6.52
CA ILE A 10 1.01 -2.18 -5.11
C ILE A 10 1.94 -1.06 -4.65
N CYS A 11 1.48 0.17 -4.76
CA CYS A 11 2.28 1.37 -4.58
C CYS A 11 2.99 1.43 -3.22
N TYR A 12 2.35 1.01 -2.13
CA TYR A 12 2.92 0.97 -0.80
C TYR A 12 4.09 -0.03 -0.69
N SER A 13 3.99 -1.22 -1.30
CA SER A 13 5.08 -2.20 -1.32
C SER A 13 6.25 -1.74 -2.19
N HIS A 14 5.98 -1.14 -3.35
CA HIS A 14 7.01 -0.57 -4.21
C HIS A 14 7.73 0.60 -3.54
N SER A 15 6.99 1.53 -2.93
CA SER A 15 7.58 2.68 -2.22
C SER A 15 8.42 2.23 -1.04
N THR A 16 7.96 1.24 -0.28
CA THR A 16 8.74 0.64 0.81
C THR A 16 10.01 -0.03 0.28
N ALA A 17 9.94 -0.79 -0.81
CA ALA A 17 11.11 -1.41 -1.44
C ALA A 17 12.13 -0.38 -1.90
N MET A 18 11.69 0.71 -2.55
CA MET A 18 12.56 1.79 -2.99
C MET A 18 13.29 2.47 -1.83
N VAL A 19 12.57 2.76 -0.73
CA VAL A 19 13.17 3.38 0.47
C VAL A 19 14.14 2.44 1.17
N LEU A 20 13.79 1.16 1.33
CA LEU A 20 14.67 0.15 1.92
C LEU A 20 15.94 -0.04 1.09
N GLN A 21 15.84 -0.10 -0.24
CA GLN A 21 17.00 -0.19 -1.11
C GLN A 21 17.89 1.05 -1.07
N ALA A 22 17.30 2.25 -0.99
CA ALA A 22 18.07 3.49 -0.81
C ALA A 22 18.86 3.47 0.50
N ALA A 23 18.34 2.82 1.55
CA ALA A 23 19.02 2.60 2.84
C ALA A 23 20.00 1.41 2.83
N GLY A 24 20.18 0.72 1.70
CA GLY A 24 21.14 -0.39 1.54
C GLY A 24 20.57 -1.78 1.86
N TYR A 25 19.25 -1.92 1.98
CA TYR A 25 18.59 -3.20 2.25
C TYR A 25 17.85 -3.70 0.99
N ASP A 26 18.29 -4.85 0.47
CA ASP A 26 17.72 -5.43 -0.75
C ASP A 26 16.49 -6.30 -0.45
N PHE A 27 15.32 -5.65 -0.40
CA PHE A 27 14.02 -6.30 -0.30
C PHE A 27 13.20 -6.06 -1.56
N ARG A 28 12.73 -7.14 -2.17
CA ARG A 28 11.87 -7.08 -3.34
C ARG A 28 10.43 -6.74 -2.94
N SER A 29 9.74 -5.99 -3.79
CA SER A 29 8.35 -5.56 -3.54
C SER A 29 7.35 -6.72 -3.48
N ASP A 30 7.57 -7.82 -4.21
CA ASP A 30 6.76 -9.03 -4.13
C ASP A 30 6.84 -9.72 -2.77
N TYR A 31 8.03 -9.77 -2.19
CA TYR A 31 8.26 -10.29 -0.84
C TYR A 31 7.63 -9.38 0.23
N LEU A 32 7.80 -8.05 0.09
CA LEU A 32 7.20 -7.08 1.01
C LEU A 32 5.66 -7.14 0.95
N GLU A 33 5.06 -7.28 -0.23
CA GLU A 33 3.61 -7.44 -0.40
C GLU A 33 3.08 -8.66 0.35
N ALA A 34 3.79 -9.79 0.27
CA ALA A 34 3.44 -11.00 1.03
C ALA A 34 3.53 -10.77 2.55
N ILE A 35 4.57 -10.08 3.05
CA ILE A 35 4.73 -9.76 4.48
C ILE A 35 3.68 -8.77 4.96
N MET A 36 3.30 -7.79 4.16
CA MET A 36 2.24 -6.83 4.46
C MET A 36 0.85 -7.50 4.57
N ALA A 37 0.74 -8.73 4.07
CA ALA A 37 -0.45 -9.58 4.16
C ALA A 37 -1.72 -8.96 3.54
N MET A 38 -1.59 -8.01 2.61
CA MET A 38 -2.73 -7.27 2.03
C MET A 38 -3.65 -8.13 1.17
N GLY A 39 -3.11 -9.10 0.45
CA GLY A 39 -3.83 -9.87 -0.56
C GLY A 39 -4.47 -11.18 -0.07
N ASN A 40 -4.86 -11.31 1.20
CA ASN A 40 -5.31 -12.58 1.77
C ASN A 40 -6.79 -12.68 2.12
N GLY A 41 -7.59 -11.74 1.64
CA GLY A 41 -9.02 -11.72 1.90
C GLY A 41 -9.75 -10.84 0.90
N ALA A 42 -10.87 -10.27 1.32
CA ALA A 42 -11.66 -9.38 0.51
C ALA A 42 -12.36 -8.33 1.36
N THR A 43 -12.46 -7.13 0.81
CA THR A 43 -13.24 -6.02 1.36
C THR A 43 -14.41 -5.73 0.43
N LEU A 44 -15.61 -5.56 0.99
CA LEU A 44 -16.81 -5.25 0.25
C LEU A 44 -17.23 -3.80 0.49
N VAL A 45 -17.25 -3.00 -0.57
CA VAL A 45 -17.73 -1.63 -0.53
C VAL A 45 -19.15 -1.55 -1.09
N LYS A 46 -20.10 -1.25 -0.22
CA LYS A 46 -21.52 -1.17 -0.55
C LYS A 46 -21.92 0.27 -0.88
N LYS A 47 -21.75 0.68 -2.14
CA LYS A 47 -22.37 1.90 -2.68
C LYS A 47 -23.83 1.66 -3.08
N ASP A 48 -24.12 0.42 -3.52
CA ASP A 48 -25.42 -0.09 -3.89
C ASP A 48 -25.48 -1.56 -3.43
N ASP A 49 -26.56 -1.95 -2.72
CA ASP A 49 -26.74 -3.30 -2.20
C ASP A 49 -26.88 -4.37 -3.30
N ARG A 50 -27.32 -3.98 -4.50
CA ARG A 50 -27.44 -4.89 -5.65
C ARG A 50 -26.12 -5.11 -6.36
N HIS A 51 -25.24 -4.11 -6.36
CA HIS A 51 -23.99 -4.13 -7.11
C HIS A 51 -22.83 -3.61 -6.24
N PRO A 52 -22.53 -4.28 -5.11
CA PRO A 52 -21.40 -3.90 -4.28
C PRO A 52 -20.08 -4.09 -5.05
N LEU A 53 -19.06 -3.31 -4.69
CA LEU A 53 -17.73 -3.48 -5.22
C LEU A 53 -16.91 -4.40 -4.31
N VAL A 54 -16.12 -5.31 -4.87
CA VAL A 54 -15.21 -6.16 -4.11
C VAL A 54 -13.76 -5.81 -4.45
N PHE A 55 -12.97 -5.62 -3.41
CA PHE A 55 -11.51 -5.51 -3.47
C PHE A 55 -10.91 -6.74 -2.81
N PHE A 56 -9.97 -7.41 -3.48
CA PHE A 56 -9.27 -8.57 -2.93
C PHE A 56 -8.08 -8.11 -2.10
N ASP A 57 -8.39 -7.40 -1.03
CA ASP A 57 -7.49 -6.94 0.01
C ASP A 57 -8.18 -6.98 1.37
N ASN A 58 -7.42 -6.91 2.44
CA ASN A 58 -7.93 -7.06 3.79
C ASN A 58 -7.14 -6.30 4.84
N GLY A 59 -6.62 -5.16 4.50
CA GLY A 59 -5.88 -4.35 5.45
C GLY A 59 -5.79 -2.90 5.01
N MET A 60 -5.26 -2.08 5.89
CA MET A 60 -4.92 -0.70 5.58
C MET A 60 -3.45 -0.64 5.15
N PRO A 61 -3.13 -0.06 3.99
CA PRO A 61 -1.76 0.01 3.49
C PRO A 61 -0.78 0.69 4.48
N ASP A 62 -1.20 1.77 5.11
CA ASP A 62 -0.39 2.52 6.08
C ASP A 62 -0.05 1.69 7.34
N GLU A 63 -0.99 0.94 7.88
CA GLU A 63 -0.75 0.01 8.97
C GLU A 63 0.15 -1.15 8.53
N SER A 64 -0.04 -1.62 7.31
CA SER A 64 0.72 -2.74 6.75
C SER A 64 2.20 -2.40 6.51
N ILE A 65 2.52 -1.13 6.17
CA ILE A 65 3.90 -0.64 6.12
C ILE A 65 4.56 -0.77 7.49
N SER A 66 3.90 -0.29 8.55
CA SER A 66 4.42 -0.35 9.92
C SER A 66 4.64 -1.79 10.38
N HIS A 67 3.66 -2.68 10.16
CA HIS A 67 3.79 -4.11 10.46
C HIS A 67 4.94 -4.75 9.69
N CYS A 68 5.09 -4.46 8.41
CA CYS A 68 6.17 -4.99 7.58
C CYS A 68 7.55 -4.60 8.13
N LEU A 69 7.76 -3.33 8.45
CA LEU A 69 9.01 -2.84 9.01
C LEU A 69 9.32 -3.51 10.35
N GLN A 70 8.33 -3.66 11.24
CA GLN A 70 8.49 -4.35 12.52
C GLN A 70 8.83 -5.83 12.34
N ILE A 71 8.12 -6.55 11.47
CA ILE A 71 8.36 -7.96 11.16
C ILE A 71 9.77 -8.18 10.63
N LEU A 72 10.29 -7.25 9.83
CA LEU A 72 11.64 -7.32 9.27
C LEU A 72 12.74 -6.88 10.25
N GLY A 73 12.37 -6.44 11.46
CA GLY A 73 13.29 -6.03 12.51
C GLY A 73 13.86 -4.63 12.36
N PHE A 74 13.12 -3.73 11.73
CA PHE A 74 13.47 -2.32 11.64
C PHE A 74 12.93 -1.53 12.81
N ASP A 75 13.77 -0.68 13.38
CA ASP A 75 13.36 0.53 14.08
C ASP A 75 13.15 1.62 13.03
N TYR A 76 12.13 2.43 13.20
CA TYR A 76 11.77 3.49 12.27
C TYR A 76 11.02 4.61 12.99
N GLU A 77 11.02 5.79 12.40
CA GLU A 77 10.14 6.86 12.81
C GLU A 77 8.91 6.91 11.90
N GLU A 78 7.76 7.07 12.53
CA GLU A 78 6.47 7.20 11.85
C GLU A 78 5.79 8.50 12.31
N PHE A 79 5.13 9.18 11.40
CA PHE A 79 4.37 10.37 11.70
C PHE A 79 3.06 10.38 10.95
N PHE A 80 2.01 10.83 11.59
CA PHE A 80 0.75 11.22 10.99
C PHE A 80 0.02 12.20 11.90
N CYS A 81 -0.87 13.04 11.33
CA CYS A 81 -1.70 13.98 12.06
C CYS A 81 -3.13 13.47 12.16
N ASP A 82 -3.82 13.85 13.22
CA ASP A 82 -5.28 13.73 13.24
C ASP A 82 -5.87 14.57 12.10
N SER A 83 -6.74 13.96 11.30
CA SER A 83 -7.34 14.64 10.13
C SER A 83 -8.22 15.83 10.49
N SER A 84 -8.66 15.95 11.75
CA SER A 84 -9.47 17.04 12.26
C SER A 84 -8.67 18.28 12.66
N GLU A 85 -7.34 18.13 12.88
CA GLU A 85 -6.49 19.23 13.34
C GLU A 85 -5.93 20.04 12.17
N PRO A 86 -5.89 21.37 12.29
CA PRO A 86 -5.24 22.22 11.29
C PRO A 86 -3.72 22.00 11.34
N VAL A 87 -3.14 21.62 10.21
CA VAL A 87 -1.70 21.36 10.10
C VAL A 87 -0.97 22.60 9.63
N ASN A 88 0.09 22.98 10.33
CA ASN A 88 1.02 24.00 9.89
C ASN A 88 1.96 23.42 8.81
N VAL A 89 1.79 23.85 7.56
CA VAL A 89 2.56 23.37 6.41
C VAL A 89 4.06 23.62 6.58
N ILE A 90 4.47 24.69 7.30
CA ILE A 90 5.89 25.00 7.56
C ILE A 90 6.48 23.94 8.49
N GLU A 91 5.80 23.63 9.59
CA GLU A 91 6.24 22.60 10.55
C GLU A 91 6.26 21.20 9.90
N LEU A 92 5.27 20.91 9.05
CA LEU A 92 5.24 19.67 8.28
C LEU A 92 6.45 19.55 7.33
N LYS A 93 6.80 20.65 6.66
CA LYS A 93 7.97 20.72 5.78
C LYS A 93 9.28 20.50 6.55
N GLU A 94 9.44 21.18 7.69
CA GLU A 94 10.62 21.00 8.55
C GLU A 94 10.74 19.57 9.07
N LYS A 95 9.60 18.97 9.39
CA LYS A 95 9.56 17.58 9.85
C LYS A 95 9.98 16.61 8.73
N LEU A 96 9.45 16.77 7.52
CA LEU A 96 9.85 15.95 6.38
C LEU A 96 11.35 16.13 6.05
N LYS A 97 11.89 17.35 6.12
CA LYS A 97 13.32 17.61 5.95
C LYS A 97 14.17 16.81 6.94
N LYS A 98 13.78 16.78 8.23
CA LYS A 98 14.49 15.99 9.26
C LYS A 98 14.51 14.50 8.94
N TYR A 99 13.42 13.97 8.38
CA TYR A 99 13.39 12.57 7.94
C TYR A 99 14.32 12.35 6.74
N LEU A 100 14.33 13.27 5.79
CA LEU A 100 15.19 13.20 4.59
C LEU A 100 16.69 13.34 4.92
N ASP A 101 17.06 13.99 6.02
CA ASP A 101 18.44 14.04 6.51
C ASP A 101 19.00 12.63 6.83
N HIS A 102 18.12 11.66 7.08
CA HIS A 102 18.46 10.27 7.36
C HIS A 102 18.26 9.31 6.18
N GLY A 103 17.73 9.79 5.07
CA GLY A 103 17.51 9.02 3.85
C GLY A 103 16.13 9.22 3.25
N SER A 104 15.79 8.40 2.25
CA SER A 104 14.49 8.46 1.60
C SER A 104 13.35 8.09 2.54
N VAL A 105 12.16 8.61 2.27
CA VAL A 105 10.97 8.54 3.15
C VAL A 105 9.80 7.95 2.37
N ILE A 106 9.08 6.99 2.96
CA ILE A 106 7.79 6.54 2.43
C ILE A 106 6.75 7.59 2.81
N VAL A 107 5.99 8.07 1.84
CA VAL A 107 4.95 9.07 2.05
C VAL A 107 3.63 8.61 1.45
N GLY A 108 2.55 8.72 2.21
CA GLY A 108 1.20 8.35 1.81
C GLY A 108 0.31 7.99 3.01
N PRO A 109 -1.01 7.79 2.82
CA PRO A 109 -1.64 7.87 1.51
C PRO A 109 -1.69 9.29 0.94
N LEU A 110 -1.57 9.38 -0.38
CA LEU A 110 -1.83 10.57 -1.19
C LEU A 110 -3.15 10.36 -1.93
N ASP A 111 -3.98 11.37 -2.04
CA ASP A 111 -5.12 11.34 -2.96
C ASP A 111 -4.63 11.58 -4.38
N MET A 112 -4.73 10.56 -5.23
CA MET A 112 -4.29 10.62 -6.63
C MET A 112 -4.98 11.71 -7.44
N GLY A 113 -6.14 12.18 -7.03
CA GLY A 113 -6.87 13.28 -7.68
C GLY A 113 -6.15 14.63 -7.64
N TYR A 114 -5.11 14.77 -6.80
CA TYR A 114 -4.27 15.96 -6.72
C TYR A 114 -2.88 15.77 -7.37
N LEU A 115 -2.54 14.59 -7.86
CA LEU A 115 -1.25 14.29 -8.49
C LEU A 115 -1.28 14.69 -9.98
N THR A 116 -1.20 15.98 -10.25
CA THR A 116 -1.47 16.60 -11.56
C THR A 116 -0.52 16.20 -12.69
N TYR A 117 0.62 15.59 -12.39
CA TYR A 117 1.53 14.99 -13.37
C TYR A 117 0.99 13.67 -13.96
N ASN A 118 0.08 13.00 -13.25
CA ASN A 118 -0.59 11.81 -13.75
C ASN A 118 -1.72 12.22 -14.71
N LEU A 119 -1.66 11.77 -15.95
CA LEU A 119 -2.63 12.14 -16.99
C LEU A 119 -4.09 11.78 -16.64
N ASN A 120 -4.29 10.82 -15.74
CA ASN A 120 -5.61 10.35 -15.32
C ASN A 120 -6.08 10.93 -13.98
N TYR A 121 -5.35 11.88 -13.38
CA TYR A 121 -5.62 12.38 -12.03
C TYR A 121 -7.09 12.80 -11.81
N ASN A 122 -7.73 13.41 -12.79
CA ASN A 122 -9.14 13.84 -12.73
C ASN A 122 -10.15 12.71 -12.48
N HIS A 123 -9.75 11.46 -12.73
CA HIS A 123 -10.58 10.26 -12.55
C HIS A 123 -10.17 9.45 -11.33
N LEU A 124 -9.15 9.90 -10.59
CA LEU A 124 -8.53 9.16 -9.48
C LEU A 124 -8.75 9.83 -8.12
N GLN A 125 -9.70 10.72 -8.01
CA GLN A 125 -10.03 11.36 -6.73
C GLN A 125 -10.49 10.33 -5.70
N GLY A 126 -9.90 10.38 -4.49
CA GLY A 126 -10.17 9.43 -3.42
C GLY A 126 -9.50 8.06 -3.59
N VAL A 127 -8.64 7.88 -4.60
CA VAL A 127 -7.79 6.70 -4.75
C VAL A 127 -6.49 6.96 -4.00
N ASP A 128 -6.18 6.07 -3.05
CA ASP A 128 -4.97 6.14 -2.25
C ASP A 128 -3.70 5.82 -3.05
N HIS A 129 -2.62 6.48 -2.70
CA HIS A 129 -1.33 6.25 -3.33
C HIS A 129 -0.17 6.48 -2.36
N PHE A 130 0.95 5.77 -2.59
CA PHE A 130 2.17 5.90 -1.81
C PHE A 130 3.36 6.14 -2.73
N VAL A 131 4.29 6.98 -2.29
CA VAL A 131 5.49 7.35 -3.05
C VAL A 131 6.76 7.27 -2.19
N SER A 132 7.91 7.16 -2.84
CA SER A 132 9.22 7.27 -2.20
C SER A 132 9.80 8.66 -2.41
N VAL A 133 9.76 9.50 -1.38
CA VAL A 133 10.37 10.84 -1.40
C VAL A 133 11.86 10.71 -1.10
N TYR A 134 12.71 11.32 -1.93
CA TYR A 134 14.16 11.22 -1.79
C TYR A 134 14.86 12.56 -1.64
N ASP A 135 14.18 13.70 -1.94
CA ASP A 135 14.75 15.03 -1.79
C ASP A 135 13.66 16.10 -1.73
N MET A 136 14.00 17.28 -1.23
CA MET A 136 13.17 18.47 -1.27
C MET A 136 14.02 19.74 -1.14
N ASP A 137 13.54 20.82 -1.75
CA ASP A 137 14.09 22.18 -1.57
C ASP A 137 13.05 23.15 -0.98
N GLU A 138 13.20 24.46 -1.20
CA GLU A 138 12.28 25.45 -0.64
C GLU A 138 10.87 25.36 -1.19
N ASP A 139 10.71 25.07 -2.48
CA ASP A 139 9.44 25.10 -3.18
C ASP A 139 8.99 23.73 -3.66
N TRP A 140 9.93 22.79 -3.83
CA TRP A 140 9.69 21.54 -4.54
C TRP A 140 9.99 20.32 -3.71
N ILE A 141 9.23 19.24 -3.99
CA ILE A 141 9.46 17.89 -3.48
C ILE A 141 9.80 16.96 -4.66
N TYR A 142 10.74 16.05 -4.42
CA TYR A 142 11.25 15.10 -5.41
C TYR A 142 11.00 13.68 -4.95
N PHE A 143 10.37 12.87 -5.80
CA PHE A 143 9.99 11.52 -5.42
C PHE A 143 9.89 10.57 -6.61
N HIS A 144 9.89 9.29 -6.32
CA HIS A 144 9.51 8.24 -7.26
C HIS A 144 8.07 7.84 -7.00
N ASP A 145 7.24 7.88 -8.02
CA ASP A 145 5.87 7.41 -8.01
C ASP A 145 5.79 6.05 -8.75
N PRO A 146 5.46 4.96 -8.04
CA PRO A 146 5.40 3.62 -8.63
C PRO A 146 4.31 3.43 -9.69
N ALA A 147 3.44 4.40 -9.91
CA ALA A 147 2.46 4.36 -11.01
C ALA A 147 3.05 4.67 -12.41
N GLY A 148 4.36 4.57 -12.58
CA GLY A 148 5.04 4.77 -13.86
C GLY A 148 5.78 6.09 -14.00
N TYR A 149 5.95 6.85 -12.92
CA TYR A 149 6.56 8.17 -12.95
C TYR A 149 7.83 8.25 -12.07
N PRO A 150 9.00 7.85 -12.60
CA PRO A 150 10.27 8.04 -11.89
C PRO A 150 10.67 9.52 -11.86
N CYS A 151 11.34 9.95 -10.80
CA CYS A 151 11.93 11.27 -10.67
C CYS A 151 10.95 12.45 -10.87
N VAL A 152 9.80 12.35 -10.21
CA VAL A 152 8.79 13.41 -10.23
C VAL A 152 9.29 14.61 -9.44
N LYS A 153 9.00 15.80 -9.96
CA LYS A 153 9.14 17.08 -9.28
C LYS A 153 7.75 17.73 -9.17
N MET A 154 7.34 18.09 -7.96
CA MET A 154 6.04 18.73 -7.72
C MET A 154 6.18 19.88 -6.73
N ASP A 155 5.37 20.95 -6.89
CA ASP A 155 5.28 22.01 -5.89
C ASP A 155 4.86 21.45 -4.54
N PHE A 156 5.53 21.84 -3.46
CA PHE A 156 5.30 21.26 -2.13
C PHE A 156 3.89 21.56 -1.59
N ARG A 157 3.32 22.74 -1.89
CA ARG A 157 1.96 23.10 -1.44
C ARG A 157 0.90 22.26 -2.15
N ASP A 158 1.12 21.99 -3.45
CA ASP A 158 0.22 21.12 -4.21
C ASP A 158 0.37 19.66 -3.76
N PHE A 159 1.58 19.20 -3.45
CA PHE A 159 1.80 17.92 -2.84
C PHE A 159 1.09 17.77 -1.49
N CYS A 160 1.09 18.80 -0.65
CA CYS A 160 0.37 18.79 0.63
C CYS A 160 -1.15 18.61 0.46
N LYS A 161 -1.75 19.07 -0.66
CA LYS A 161 -3.17 18.82 -0.96
C LYS A 161 -3.43 17.33 -1.16
N ALA A 162 -2.56 16.65 -1.92
CA ALA A 162 -2.63 15.20 -2.09
C ALA A 162 -2.36 14.47 -0.76
N TRP A 163 -1.38 14.92 0.01
CA TRP A 163 -0.91 14.27 1.24
C TRP A 163 -1.87 14.41 2.42
N LYS A 164 -2.74 15.41 2.41
CA LYS A 164 -3.85 15.50 3.36
C LYS A 164 -4.78 14.30 3.24
N ALA A 165 -4.92 13.74 2.04
CA ALA A 165 -5.71 12.55 1.73
C ALA A 165 -7.13 12.63 2.31
N GLU A 166 -7.82 13.78 2.16
CA GLU A 166 -9.08 14.09 2.84
C GLU A 166 -10.20 13.11 2.42
N ALA A 167 -10.22 12.69 1.17
CA ALA A 167 -11.22 11.78 0.63
C ALA A 167 -10.94 10.28 0.91
N ILE A 168 -9.85 9.96 1.62
CA ILE A 168 -9.47 8.58 1.94
C ILE A 168 -9.83 8.30 3.40
N ASP A 169 -10.90 7.52 3.62
CA ASP A 169 -11.42 7.24 4.96
C ASP A 169 -10.65 6.11 5.69
N TYR A 170 -10.04 5.20 4.92
CA TYR A 170 -9.29 4.04 5.44
C TYR A 170 -7.81 4.38 5.65
N LYS A 171 -7.51 5.34 6.51
CA LYS A 171 -6.17 5.74 6.91
C LYS A 171 -6.12 6.02 8.42
N ARG A 172 -4.96 5.86 9.04
CA ARG A 172 -4.75 6.19 10.45
C ARG A 172 -4.69 7.70 10.72
N GLY A 173 -4.28 8.47 9.72
CA GLY A 173 -4.22 9.93 9.81
C GLY A 173 -3.76 10.59 8.51
N ALA A 174 -3.82 11.91 8.48
CA ALA A 174 -3.31 12.71 7.37
C ALA A 174 -1.79 12.89 7.46
N TYR A 175 -1.15 13.15 6.34
CA TYR A 175 0.28 13.46 6.24
C TYR A 175 1.19 12.35 6.78
N SER A 176 0.80 11.08 6.55
CA SER A 176 1.57 9.96 7.08
C SER A 176 2.88 9.76 6.32
N MET A 177 3.95 9.45 7.07
CA MET A 177 5.28 9.15 6.54
C MET A 177 6.06 8.20 7.45
N TRP A 178 7.00 7.46 6.85
CA TRP A 178 7.90 6.53 7.52
C TRP A 178 9.33 6.76 7.03
N GLY A 179 10.26 6.93 7.93
CA GLY A 179 11.67 7.15 7.63
C GLY A 179 12.59 6.80 8.79
N ASN A 180 13.82 7.24 8.72
CA ASN A 180 14.88 6.94 9.70
C ASN A 180 14.99 5.44 9.99
N LEU A 181 15.06 4.62 8.92
CA LEU A 181 15.02 3.17 9.00
C LEU A 181 16.37 2.61 9.48
N GLN A 182 16.35 1.87 10.59
CA GLN A 182 17.53 1.20 11.13
C GLN A 182 17.20 -0.25 11.45
N ARG A 183 17.89 -1.20 10.83
CA ARG A 183 17.64 -2.62 11.07
C ARG A 183 18.45 -3.10 12.28
N ASN A 184 17.78 -3.23 13.42
CA ASN A 184 18.42 -3.62 14.67
C ASN A 184 18.25 -5.10 15.02
N LYS A 185 17.33 -5.81 14.33
CA LYS A 185 17.09 -7.24 14.50
C LYS A 185 17.16 -7.96 13.17
N LEU A 186 17.61 -9.20 13.20
CA LEU A 186 17.59 -10.10 12.05
C LEU A 186 16.69 -11.30 12.37
N PRO A 187 15.36 -11.14 12.22
CA PRO A 187 14.41 -12.21 12.48
C PRO A 187 14.68 -13.38 11.54
N THR A 188 14.50 -14.58 12.05
CA THR A 188 14.58 -15.80 11.24
C THR A 188 13.39 -15.87 10.29
N SER A 189 13.54 -16.60 9.20
CA SER A 189 12.44 -16.83 8.26
C SER A 189 11.20 -17.43 8.94
N GLN A 190 11.38 -18.28 9.95
CA GLN A 190 10.27 -18.88 10.72
C GLN A 190 9.54 -17.84 11.58
N GLU A 191 10.25 -16.89 12.19
CA GLU A 191 9.65 -15.79 12.95
C GLU A 191 8.85 -14.86 12.04
N ILE A 192 9.38 -14.54 10.84
CA ILE A 192 8.68 -13.77 9.82
C ILE A 192 7.38 -14.49 9.41
N TYR A 193 7.48 -15.77 9.04
CA TYR A 193 6.31 -16.57 8.66
C TYR A 193 5.24 -16.62 9.76
N HIS A 194 5.67 -16.83 11.01
CA HIS A 194 4.76 -16.87 12.16
C HIS A 194 4.03 -15.52 12.33
N SER A 195 4.76 -14.41 12.30
CA SER A 195 4.19 -13.06 12.45
C SER A 195 3.18 -12.73 11.34
N VAL A 196 3.53 -13.03 10.10
CA VAL A 196 2.63 -12.85 8.94
C VAL A 196 1.36 -13.70 9.09
N SER A 197 1.51 -14.98 9.51
CA SER A 197 0.39 -15.89 9.70
C SER A 197 -0.58 -15.42 10.79
N VAL A 198 -0.08 -14.82 11.87
CA VAL A 198 -0.90 -14.23 12.93
C VAL A 198 -1.73 -13.08 12.40
N ILE A 199 -1.13 -12.14 11.65
CA ILE A 199 -1.84 -11.00 11.05
C ILE A 199 -2.91 -11.48 10.08
N MET A 200 -2.59 -12.42 9.20
CA MET A 200 -3.55 -13.00 8.25
C MET A 200 -4.75 -13.61 8.95
N LYS A 201 -4.50 -14.39 10.00
CA LYS A 201 -5.55 -15.03 10.77
C LYS A 201 -6.45 -14.01 11.45
N GLN A 202 -5.88 -13.01 12.13
CA GLN A 202 -6.64 -11.94 12.80
C GLN A 202 -7.53 -11.17 11.83
N ARG A 203 -6.99 -10.78 10.67
CA ARG A 203 -7.76 -10.06 9.64
C ARG A 203 -8.93 -10.90 9.13
N TYR A 204 -8.69 -12.18 8.82
CA TYR A 204 -9.73 -13.11 8.38
C TYR A 204 -10.84 -13.27 9.42
N GLU A 205 -10.48 -13.47 10.69
CA GLU A 205 -11.46 -13.68 11.78
C GLU A 205 -12.27 -12.41 12.08
N ASN A 206 -11.70 -11.22 11.85
CA ASN A 206 -12.32 -9.94 12.21
C ASN A 206 -13.31 -9.39 11.18
N GLY A 207 -13.50 -9.96 10.00
CA GLY A 207 -14.49 -9.40 9.09
C GLY A 207 -14.62 -9.98 7.70
N GLU A 208 -13.87 -11.03 7.36
CA GLU A 208 -13.80 -11.48 5.97
C GLU A 208 -14.49 -12.81 5.68
N VAL A 209 -14.91 -13.49 6.74
CA VAL A 209 -15.58 -14.79 6.60
C VAL A 209 -16.85 -14.63 5.77
N GLY A 210 -16.89 -15.29 4.60
CA GLY A 210 -18.06 -15.33 3.74
C GLY A 210 -18.20 -14.20 2.71
N ILE A 211 -17.36 -13.15 2.75
CA ILE A 211 -17.48 -12.00 1.81
C ILE A 211 -17.46 -12.45 0.35
N ILE A 212 -16.50 -13.30 -0.04
CA ILE A 212 -16.38 -13.77 -1.43
C ILE A 212 -17.59 -14.60 -1.84
N GLU A 213 -18.10 -15.44 -0.95
CA GLU A 213 -19.29 -16.26 -1.20
C GLU A 213 -20.54 -15.38 -1.36
N ASP A 214 -20.72 -14.39 -0.51
CA ASP A 214 -21.87 -13.47 -0.56
C ASP A 214 -21.80 -12.58 -1.79
N TYR A 215 -20.61 -12.12 -2.16
CA TYR A 215 -20.41 -11.42 -3.42
C TYR A 215 -20.77 -12.29 -4.63
N ALA A 216 -20.33 -13.54 -4.64
CA ALA A 216 -20.67 -14.49 -5.70
C ALA A 216 -22.19 -14.75 -5.80
N LYS A 217 -22.90 -14.86 -4.65
CA LYS A 217 -24.37 -14.95 -4.59
C LYS A 217 -25.02 -13.70 -5.22
N THR A 218 -24.52 -12.52 -4.87
CA THR A 218 -25.02 -11.23 -5.40
C THR A 218 -24.87 -11.15 -6.91
N ILE A 219 -23.70 -11.55 -7.45
CA ILE A 219 -23.49 -11.58 -8.91
C ILE A 219 -24.42 -12.58 -9.60
N ARG A 220 -24.64 -13.76 -9.03
CA ARG A 220 -25.56 -14.75 -9.61
C ARG A 220 -27.00 -14.24 -9.66
N ALA A 221 -27.41 -13.45 -8.66
CA ALA A 221 -28.75 -12.92 -8.57
C ALA A 221 -28.98 -11.70 -9.49
N ASN A 222 -28.01 -10.78 -9.58
CA ASN A 222 -28.19 -9.46 -10.19
C ASN A 222 -27.37 -9.25 -11.47
N GLY A 223 -26.40 -10.12 -11.76
CA GLY A 223 -25.38 -9.90 -12.79
C GLY A 223 -24.34 -8.86 -12.36
N LEU A 224 -23.48 -8.47 -13.29
CA LEU A 224 -22.48 -7.41 -13.12
C LEU A 224 -22.92 -6.15 -13.86
N ASN A 225 -22.88 -5.00 -13.18
CA ASN A 225 -23.03 -3.70 -13.82
C ASN A 225 -21.73 -3.25 -14.53
N ALA A 226 -21.74 -2.09 -15.17
CA ALA A 226 -20.59 -1.57 -15.92
C ALA A 226 -19.40 -1.25 -15.00
N GLU A 227 -19.64 -0.66 -13.83
CA GLU A 227 -18.61 -0.31 -12.85
C GLU A 227 -17.90 -1.57 -12.33
N GLN A 228 -18.66 -2.59 -11.94
CA GLN A 228 -18.10 -3.87 -11.49
C GLN A 228 -17.26 -4.56 -12.58
N LYS A 229 -17.76 -4.57 -13.82
CA LYS A 229 -17.00 -5.15 -14.96
C LYS A 229 -15.68 -4.43 -15.17
N GLN A 230 -15.69 -3.10 -15.14
CA GLN A 230 -14.50 -2.27 -15.29
C GLN A 230 -13.51 -2.53 -14.14
N LEU A 231 -13.99 -2.52 -12.88
CA LEU A 231 -13.15 -2.80 -11.71
C LEU A 231 -12.49 -4.18 -11.81
N HIS A 232 -13.24 -5.21 -12.16
CA HIS A 232 -12.71 -6.57 -12.26
C HIS A 232 -11.69 -6.72 -13.38
N GLN A 233 -12.00 -6.17 -14.56
CA GLN A 233 -11.16 -6.33 -15.74
C GLN A 233 -9.81 -5.61 -15.59
N PHE A 234 -9.81 -4.41 -15.03
CA PHE A 234 -8.62 -3.56 -15.03
C PHE A 234 -7.86 -3.55 -13.70
N PHE A 235 -8.49 -3.95 -12.60
CA PHE A 235 -7.88 -3.83 -11.28
C PHE A 235 -8.01 -5.11 -10.44
N SER A 236 -9.22 -5.47 -9.97
CA SER A 236 -9.39 -6.42 -8.87
C SER A 236 -8.85 -7.81 -9.17
N PHE A 237 -9.20 -8.43 -10.31
CA PHE A 237 -8.75 -9.79 -10.61
C PHE A 237 -7.26 -9.83 -10.95
N ARG A 238 -6.76 -8.83 -11.67
CA ARG A 238 -5.33 -8.75 -11.96
C ARG A 238 -4.51 -8.65 -10.69
N LEU A 239 -4.93 -7.79 -9.76
CA LEU A 239 -4.24 -7.62 -8.48
C LEU A 239 -4.35 -8.87 -7.60
N ALA A 240 -5.53 -9.50 -7.53
CA ALA A 240 -5.73 -10.75 -6.80
C ALA A 240 -4.82 -11.88 -7.32
N ALA A 241 -4.69 -12.02 -8.63
CA ALA A 241 -3.81 -13.01 -9.25
C ALA A 241 -2.35 -12.78 -8.86
N VAL A 242 -1.85 -11.56 -9.01
CA VAL A 242 -0.46 -11.22 -8.68
C VAL A 242 -0.17 -11.42 -7.20
N ARG A 243 -1.04 -10.94 -6.31
CA ARG A 243 -0.91 -11.14 -4.86
C ARG A 243 -0.92 -12.61 -4.47
N SER A 244 -1.75 -13.42 -5.14
CA SER A 244 -1.78 -14.87 -4.92
C SER A 244 -0.48 -15.53 -5.33
N LEU A 245 0.16 -15.12 -6.44
CA LEU A 245 1.48 -15.61 -6.85
C LEU A 245 2.57 -15.22 -5.84
N TYR A 246 2.60 -13.98 -5.39
CA TYR A 246 3.58 -13.52 -4.41
C TYR A 246 3.47 -14.26 -3.09
N LEU A 247 2.23 -14.45 -2.63
CA LEU A 247 2.00 -15.24 -1.42
C LEU A 247 2.34 -16.72 -1.63
N SER A 248 2.05 -17.31 -2.80
CA SER A 248 2.49 -18.67 -3.13
C SER A 248 4.02 -18.79 -3.01
N GLN A 249 4.76 -17.84 -3.59
CA GLN A 249 6.22 -17.84 -3.51
C GLN A 249 6.73 -17.73 -2.07
N PHE A 250 6.14 -16.85 -1.28
CA PHE A 250 6.46 -16.70 0.14
C PHE A 250 6.19 -17.97 0.94
N LEU A 251 5.10 -18.68 0.64
CA LEU A 251 4.69 -19.88 1.38
C LEU A 251 5.44 -21.16 0.99
N LYS A 252 6.16 -21.20 -0.14
CA LYS A 252 6.77 -22.45 -0.66
C LYS A 252 7.63 -23.20 0.35
N ASP A 253 8.38 -22.47 1.16
CA ASP A 253 9.29 -23.07 2.15
C ASP A 253 8.64 -23.38 3.50
N TYR A 254 7.41 -22.92 3.73
CA TYR A 254 6.73 -23.03 5.04
C TYR A 254 5.46 -23.87 4.99
N ASP A 255 4.65 -23.68 3.97
CA ASP A 255 3.37 -24.35 3.77
C ASP A 255 3.15 -24.64 2.28
N PRO A 256 3.78 -25.69 1.74
CA PRO A 256 3.66 -26.04 0.32
C PRO A 256 2.22 -26.29 -0.15
N VAL A 257 1.36 -26.77 0.74
CA VAL A 257 -0.06 -27.04 0.42
C VAL A 257 -0.81 -25.73 0.16
N ARG A 258 -0.64 -24.74 1.03
CA ARG A 258 -1.24 -23.41 0.81
C ARG A 258 -0.58 -22.67 -0.34
N ALA A 259 0.71 -22.85 -0.55
CA ALA A 259 1.42 -22.30 -1.72
C ALA A 259 0.79 -22.77 -3.03
N ASP A 260 0.58 -24.08 -3.19
CA ASP A 260 -0.07 -24.68 -4.36
C ASP A 260 -1.52 -24.17 -4.56
N LEU A 261 -2.28 -24.03 -3.48
CA LEU A 261 -3.64 -23.46 -3.54
C LEU A 261 -3.61 -22.01 -4.02
N LYS A 262 -2.68 -21.19 -3.55
CA LYS A 262 -2.53 -19.79 -3.97
C LYS A 262 -2.07 -19.66 -5.42
N GLU A 263 -1.20 -20.54 -5.90
CA GLU A 263 -0.79 -20.59 -7.29
C GLU A 263 -1.99 -20.92 -8.22
N LYS A 264 -2.86 -21.84 -7.81
CA LYS A 264 -4.09 -22.18 -8.56
C LYS A 264 -5.12 -21.06 -8.60
N ILE A 265 -5.17 -20.20 -7.59
CA ILE A 265 -6.06 -19.02 -7.57
C ILE A 265 -5.57 -17.95 -8.58
N ALA A 266 -4.28 -17.90 -8.85
CA ALA A 266 -3.67 -16.91 -9.72
C ALA A 266 -3.88 -17.16 -11.23
N VAL A 267 -4.30 -18.36 -11.60
CA VAL A 267 -4.56 -18.79 -13.00
C VAL A 267 -6.05 -18.76 -13.29
#